data_f20bcf5afcf075b8cf2cad48323b5081
#
_entry.id   f20bcf5afcf075b8cf2cad48323b5081
#
_cell.length_a   1.000
_cell.length_b   1.000
_cell.length_c   1.000
_cell.angle_alpha   90.00
_cell.angle_beta   90.00
_cell.angle_gamma   90.00
#
_symmetry.space_group_name_H-M   'P 1'
#
loop_
_entity.id
_entity.type
_entity.pdbx_description
1 polymer ?
#
loop_
_entity_poly.entity_id
_entity_poly.type
_entity_poly.pdbx_seq_one_letter_code
_entity_poly.pdbx_strand_id
1 'polypeptide(L)'
;MFNTKIPLYGISILLALICNIIVSIILFRKYSFNKNEIIGVILYECSGIVIGAKLLSYIQNYKYYTEFDFFKVGLSSYGAVFGAIILIILFALQFKKSIKELLYIFMPSIPLMYSIGKLGCFIAGCCYGIEYNGPFSVIYNYSLSAPKNTPLFPIQLVESIFFIIIFIYMIRKHIKNEFDDKTLGISFILCGLSKFLLDFLRMSHKNIIISLNQYISLFFIIIGIIILILNKRKSFTTK
;
A
#
# COMPACT_ATOMS: atom_id res chain seq x y z
N MET A 1 -2.06 -4.05 -27.60
CA MET A 1 -1.21 -3.19 -28.42
C MET A 1 -1.53 -1.73 -28.08
N PHE A 2 -0.92 -1.18 -27.01
CA PHE A 2 -1.23 0.17 -26.53
C PHE A 2 -0.04 1.08 -26.80
N ASN A 3 0.02 1.61 -28.02
CA ASN A 3 0.89 2.73 -28.34
C ASN A 3 0.18 4.03 -27.92
N THR A 4 -0.03 4.18 -26.60
CA THR A 4 -0.72 5.34 -26.06
C THR A 4 0.29 6.28 -25.43
N LYS A 5 0.35 7.51 -25.94
CA LYS A 5 1.04 8.65 -25.32
C LYS A 5 0.48 9.01 -23.93
N ILE A 6 -0.53 8.26 -23.44
CA ILE A 6 -1.17 8.48 -22.15
C ILE A 6 -0.40 7.69 -21.11
N PRO A 7 0.07 8.31 -20.05
CA PRO A 7 0.79 7.62 -18.96
C PRO A 7 -0.18 6.74 -18.15
N LEU A 8 -0.51 5.55 -18.66
CA LEU A 8 -1.44 4.61 -18.01
C LEU A 8 -1.10 4.31 -16.55
N TYR A 9 0.18 4.36 -16.21
CA TYR A 9 0.62 4.27 -14.81
C TYR A 9 0.09 5.43 -13.97
N GLY A 10 0.17 6.66 -14.47
CA GLY A 10 -0.35 7.83 -13.75
C GLY A 10 -1.86 7.76 -13.55
N ILE A 11 -2.59 7.26 -14.56
CA ILE A 11 -4.06 7.04 -14.46
C ILE A 11 -4.38 6.02 -13.37
N SER A 12 -3.63 4.92 -13.28
CA SER A 12 -3.86 3.90 -12.25
C SER A 12 -3.58 4.43 -10.83
N ILE A 13 -2.58 5.29 -10.66
CA ILE A 13 -2.31 5.96 -9.37
C ILE A 13 -3.45 6.92 -9.01
N LEU A 14 -3.93 7.71 -9.97
CA LEU A 14 -5.09 8.60 -9.75
C LEU A 14 -6.34 7.79 -9.39
N LEU A 15 -6.61 6.68 -10.09
CA LEU A 15 -7.72 5.78 -9.77
C LEU A 15 -7.57 5.19 -8.35
N ALA A 16 -6.37 4.79 -7.95
CA ALA A 16 -6.10 4.29 -6.61
C ALA A 16 -6.43 5.36 -5.54
N LEU A 17 -6.05 6.61 -5.75
CA LEU A 17 -6.37 7.72 -4.85
C LEU A 17 -7.88 7.99 -4.79
N ILE A 18 -8.57 7.99 -5.93
CA ILE A 18 -10.04 8.16 -5.98
C ILE A 18 -10.74 7.04 -5.21
N CYS A 19 -10.37 5.80 -5.44
CA CYS A 19 -10.92 4.65 -4.72
C CYS A 19 -10.65 4.74 -3.21
N ASN A 20 -9.44 5.16 -2.81
CA ASN A 20 -9.11 5.44 -1.42
C ASN A 20 -10.05 6.47 -0.80
N ILE A 21 -10.22 7.64 -1.45
CA ILE A 21 -11.11 8.71 -0.98
C ILE A 21 -12.55 8.20 -0.81
N ILE A 22 -13.06 7.43 -1.78
CA ILE A 22 -14.41 6.87 -1.71
C ILE A 22 -14.58 5.95 -0.52
N VAL A 23 -13.63 5.02 -0.31
CA VAL A 23 -13.65 4.08 0.82
C VAL A 23 -13.55 4.84 2.15
N SER A 24 -12.63 5.80 2.25
CA SER A 24 -12.47 6.64 3.44
C SER A 24 -13.77 7.40 3.76
N ILE A 25 -14.41 8.05 2.79
CA ILE A 25 -15.70 8.75 2.99
C ILE A 25 -16.78 7.80 3.52
N ILE A 26 -16.91 6.60 2.92
CA ILE A 26 -17.91 5.61 3.34
C ILE A 26 -17.69 5.19 4.79
N LEU A 27 -16.44 4.88 5.14
CA LEU A 27 -16.10 4.42 6.48
C LEU A 27 -16.20 5.55 7.51
N PHE A 28 -15.72 6.77 7.23
CA PHE A 28 -15.85 7.90 8.15
C PHE A 28 -17.32 8.24 8.43
N ARG A 29 -18.21 8.20 7.42
CA ARG A 29 -19.65 8.38 7.63
C ARG A 29 -20.24 7.30 8.53
N LYS A 30 -19.80 6.05 8.37
CA LYS A 30 -20.22 4.94 9.22
C LYS A 30 -19.83 5.13 10.68
N TYR A 31 -18.67 5.73 10.95
CA TYR A 31 -18.17 6.06 12.31
C TYR A 31 -18.64 7.43 12.81
N SER A 32 -19.69 8.00 12.20
CA SER A 32 -20.36 9.23 12.64
C SER A 32 -19.48 10.49 12.67
N PHE A 33 -18.46 10.55 11.81
CA PHE A 33 -17.68 11.77 11.61
C PHE A 33 -18.53 12.82 10.85
N ASN A 34 -18.42 14.07 11.26
CA ASN A 34 -19.09 15.15 10.56
C ASN A 34 -18.39 15.51 9.24
N LYS A 35 -19.08 16.23 8.35
CA LYS A 35 -18.57 16.54 7.00
C LYS A 35 -17.23 17.28 7.01
N ASN A 36 -17.04 18.23 7.92
CA ASN A 36 -15.79 19.01 7.99
C ASN A 36 -14.62 18.16 8.49
N GLU A 37 -14.86 17.26 9.44
CA GLU A 37 -13.86 16.31 9.93
C GLU A 37 -13.45 15.34 8.83
N ILE A 38 -14.42 14.82 8.04
CA ILE A 38 -14.13 13.92 6.91
C ILE A 38 -13.26 14.63 5.87
N ILE A 39 -13.59 15.87 5.49
CA ILE A 39 -12.79 16.65 4.55
C ILE A 39 -11.38 16.87 5.14
N GLY A 40 -11.29 17.27 6.40
CA GLY A 40 -10.02 17.53 7.07
C GLY A 40 -9.11 16.30 7.08
N VAL A 41 -9.60 15.14 7.57
CA VAL A 41 -8.78 13.93 7.64
C VAL A 41 -8.35 13.41 6.26
N ILE A 42 -9.22 13.50 5.25
CA ILE A 42 -8.87 13.10 3.88
C ILE A 42 -7.79 14.02 3.29
N LEU A 43 -7.83 15.33 3.56
CA LEU A 43 -6.77 16.24 3.12
C LEU A 43 -5.43 15.89 3.77
N TYR A 44 -5.40 15.60 5.08
CA TYR A 44 -4.18 15.15 5.76
C TYR A 44 -3.68 13.81 5.20
N GLU A 45 -4.57 12.83 5.04
CA GLU A 45 -4.26 11.52 4.48
C GLU A 45 -3.65 11.63 3.07
N CYS A 46 -4.32 12.32 2.15
CA CYS A 46 -3.85 12.49 0.77
C CYS A 46 -2.52 13.26 0.70
N SER A 47 -2.37 14.31 1.50
CA SER A 47 -1.11 15.05 1.60
C SER A 47 0.02 14.16 2.09
N GLY A 48 -0.26 13.35 3.13
CA GLY A 48 0.70 12.37 3.67
C GLY A 48 1.11 11.32 2.64
N ILE A 49 0.15 10.78 1.88
CA ILE A 49 0.41 9.83 0.80
C ILE A 49 1.39 10.43 -0.21
N VAL A 50 1.10 11.63 -0.71
CA VAL A 50 1.91 12.26 -1.78
C VAL A 50 3.29 12.66 -1.27
N ILE A 51 3.36 13.37 -0.15
CA ILE A 51 4.62 13.84 0.44
C ILE A 51 5.50 12.66 0.82
N GLY A 52 4.93 11.69 1.54
CA GLY A 52 5.68 10.51 1.99
C GLY A 52 6.17 9.64 0.84
N ALA A 53 5.35 9.44 -0.21
CA ALA A 53 5.75 8.69 -1.39
C ALA A 53 6.96 9.31 -2.10
N LYS A 54 6.96 10.62 -2.26
CA LYS A 54 8.05 11.37 -2.90
C LYS A 54 9.29 11.42 -2.04
N LEU A 55 9.14 11.76 -0.76
CA LEU A 55 10.25 11.90 0.17
C LEU A 55 11.02 10.58 0.34
N LEU A 56 10.31 9.47 0.60
CA LEU A 56 10.99 8.19 0.76
C LEU A 56 11.61 7.70 -0.55
N SER A 57 10.96 7.94 -1.70
CA SER A 57 11.55 7.61 -2.99
C SER A 57 12.84 8.39 -3.25
N TYR A 58 12.88 9.67 -2.89
CA TYR A 58 14.09 10.48 -2.98
C TYR A 58 15.20 9.94 -2.08
N ILE A 59 14.90 9.65 -0.81
CA ILE A 59 15.86 9.10 0.15
C ILE A 59 16.44 7.77 -0.34
N GLN A 60 15.60 6.88 -0.88
CA GLN A 60 16.03 5.57 -1.38
C GLN A 60 16.92 5.66 -2.61
N ASN A 61 16.78 6.71 -3.40
CA ASN A 61 17.43 6.88 -4.69
C ASN A 61 18.26 8.17 -4.78
N TYR A 62 18.67 8.75 -3.65
CA TYR A 62 19.33 10.06 -3.59
C TYR A 62 20.57 10.16 -4.48
N LYS A 63 21.28 9.03 -4.69
CA LYS A 63 22.49 8.97 -5.55
C LYS A 63 22.20 9.24 -7.03
N TYR A 64 20.95 9.05 -7.46
CA TYR A 64 20.52 9.28 -8.85
C TYR A 64 19.96 10.67 -9.09
N TYR A 65 19.77 11.46 -8.02
CA TYR A 65 19.24 12.83 -8.11
C TYR A 65 20.30 13.82 -7.66
N THR A 66 20.60 14.81 -8.50
CA THR A 66 21.50 15.92 -8.13
C THR A 66 20.83 16.89 -7.17
N GLU A 67 19.51 17.04 -7.29
CA GLU A 67 18.66 17.90 -6.46
C GLU A 67 17.26 17.29 -6.35
N PHE A 68 16.50 17.74 -5.34
CA PHE A 68 15.12 17.32 -5.16
C PHE A 68 14.22 18.04 -6.17
N ASP A 69 13.76 17.29 -7.19
CA ASP A 69 12.73 17.75 -8.12
C ASP A 69 11.46 16.90 -7.92
N PHE A 70 10.42 17.54 -7.38
CA PHE A 70 9.17 16.88 -7.03
C PHE A 70 8.55 16.10 -8.20
N PHE A 71 8.68 16.59 -9.42
CA PHE A 71 8.08 15.93 -10.59
C PHE A 71 8.91 14.78 -11.14
N LYS A 72 10.23 14.83 -10.99
CA LYS A 72 11.14 13.78 -11.48
C LYS A 72 11.32 12.63 -10.50
N VAL A 73 11.16 12.89 -9.20
CA VAL A 73 11.26 11.84 -8.17
C VAL A 73 10.13 10.82 -8.34
N GLY A 74 10.47 9.53 -8.30
CA GLY A 74 9.54 8.42 -8.35
C GLY A 74 8.55 8.38 -7.17
N LEU A 75 7.79 7.30 -7.05
CA LEU A 75 6.82 7.09 -5.97
C LEU A 75 7.19 5.82 -5.18
N SER A 76 7.31 5.94 -3.87
CA SER A 76 7.50 4.82 -2.95
C SER A 76 6.17 4.46 -2.27
N SER A 77 5.71 3.23 -2.44
CA SER A 77 4.47 2.76 -1.79
C SER A 77 4.58 2.76 -0.26
N TYR A 78 5.74 2.42 0.27
CA TYR A 78 5.97 2.49 1.72
C TYR A 78 6.00 3.92 2.24
N GLY A 79 6.61 4.82 1.46
CA GLY A 79 6.58 6.25 1.78
C GLY A 79 5.17 6.79 1.85
N ALA A 80 4.30 6.38 0.91
CA ALA A 80 2.89 6.75 0.92
C ALA A 80 2.19 6.30 2.22
N VAL A 81 2.41 5.03 2.63
CA VAL A 81 1.80 4.49 3.86
C VAL A 81 2.31 5.20 5.11
N PHE A 82 3.63 5.35 5.26
CA PHE A 82 4.20 6.05 6.42
C PHE A 82 3.79 7.51 6.49
N GLY A 83 3.81 8.22 5.36
CA GLY A 83 3.39 9.61 5.29
C GLY A 83 1.91 9.80 5.66
N ALA A 84 1.03 8.91 5.15
CA ALA A 84 -0.38 8.93 5.52
C ALA A 84 -0.59 8.69 7.02
N ILE A 85 0.04 7.66 7.60
CA ILE A 85 -0.07 7.34 9.02
C ILE A 85 0.41 8.53 9.87
N ILE A 86 1.55 9.13 9.54
CA ILE A 86 2.09 10.28 10.27
C ILE A 86 1.10 11.45 10.23
N LEU A 87 0.56 11.81 9.06
CA LEU A 87 -0.36 12.94 8.95
C LEU A 87 -1.73 12.65 9.56
N ILE A 88 -2.21 11.41 9.53
CA ILE A 88 -3.42 10.99 10.26
C ILE A 88 -3.21 11.11 11.79
N ILE A 89 -2.04 10.72 12.30
CA ILE A 89 -1.70 10.89 13.71
C ILE A 89 -1.65 12.40 14.08
N LEU A 90 -1.02 13.23 13.25
CA LEU A 90 -0.99 14.67 13.46
C LEU A 90 -2.40 15.28 13.47
N PHE A 91 -3.27 14.86 12.55
CA PHE A 91 -4.68 15.25 12.56
C PHE A 91 -5.36 14.84 13.88
N ALA A 92 -5.16 13.59 14.31
CA ALA A 92 -5.74 13.06 15.55
C ALA A 92 -5.32 13.90 16.76
N LEU A 93 -4.03 14.25 16.88
CA LEU A 93 -3.50 15.07 17.99
C LEU A 93 -4.04 16.50 17.93
N GLN A 94 -4.07 17.12 16.75
CA GLN A 94 -4.53 18.50 16.58
C GLN A 94 -6.02 18.66 16.87
N PHE A 95 -6.84 17.72 16.42
CA PHE A 95 -8.30 17.77 16.55
C PHE A 95 -8.85 16.90 17.71
N LYS A 96 -7.96 16.39 18.58
CA LYS A 96 -8.29 15.56 19.76
C LYS A 96 -9.16 14.36 19.40
N LYS A 97 -8.85 13.68 18.29
CA LYS A 97 -9.55 12.47 17.85
C LYS A 97 -8.81 11.22 18.27
N SER A 98 -9.51 10.09 18.32
CA SER A 98 -8.92 8.80 18.62
C SER A 98 -8.02 8.33 17.46
N ILE A 99 -6.69 8.24 17.70
CA ILE A 99 -5.72 7.70 16.72
C ILE A 99 -6.13 6.29 16.29
N LYS A 100 -6.57 5.47 17.25
CA LYS A 100 -6.97 4.09 16.99
C LYS A 100 -8.15 4.02 16.02
N GLU A 101 -9.18 4.83 16.22
CA GLU A 101 -10.36 4.87 15.37
C GLU A 101 -10.02 5.33 13.95
N LEU A 102 -9.21 6.39 13.83
CA LEU A 102 -8.75 6.87 12.52
C LEU A 102 -7.92 5.81 11.78
N LEU A 103 -7.03 5.10 12.48
CA LEU A 103 -6.27 4.02 11.88
C LEU A 103 -7.17 2.86 11.44
N TYR A 104 -8.21 2.51 12.20
CA TYR A 104 -9.17 1.48 11.78
C TYR A 104 -9.85 1.83 10.46
N ILE A 105 -10.25 3.09 10.32
CA ILE A 105 -10.92 3.59 9.11
C ILE A 105 -9.97 3.63 7.92
N PHE A 106 -8.71 4.05 8.13
CA PHE A 106 -7.72 4.18 7.07
C PHE A 106 -7.13 2.84 6.59
N MET A 107 -6.93 1.89 7.49
CA MET A 107 -6.19 0.66 7.18
C MET A 107 -6.71 -0.15 5.99
N PRO A 108 -8.04 -0.27 5.71
CA PRO A 108 -8.51 -0.97 4.52
C PRO A 108 -8.10 -0.33 3.19
N SER A 109 -7.87 0.98 3.18
CA SER A 109 -7.46 1.71 1.97
C SER A 109 -6.08 1.29 1.47
N ILE A 110 -5.18 0.91 2.36
CA ILE A 110 -3.79 0.53 2.02
C ILE A 110 -3.74 -0.63 1.02
N PRO A 111 -4.32 -1.82 1.32
CA PRO A 111 -4.28 -2.92 0.38
C PRO A 111 -5.06 -2.63 -0.91
N LEU A 112 -6.12 -1.84 -0.87
CA LEU A 112 -6.85 -1.43 -2.07
C LEU A 112 -5.97 -0.60 -3.00
N MET A 113 -5.36 0.47 -2.47
CA MET A 113 -4.46 1.33 -3.26
C MET A 113 -3.27 0.56 -3.82
N TYR A 114 -2.69 -0.33 -3.01
CA TYR A 114 -1.57 -1.17 -3.45
C TYR A 114 -1.99 -2.09 -4.59
N SER A 115 -3.15 -2.74 -4.50
CA SER A 115 -3.69 -3.61 -5.55
C SER A 115 -3.87 -2.87 -6.87
N ILE A 116 -4.54 -1.71 -6.86
CA ILE A 116 -4.76 -0.89 -8.06
C ILE A 116 -3.43 -0.37 -8.63
N GLY A 117 -2.51 0.07 -7.76
CA GLY A 117 -1.18 0.51 -8.17
C GLY A 117 -0.37 -0.61 -8.87
N LYS A 118 -0.55 -1.87 -8.43
CA LYS A 118 0.11 -3.03 -9.07
C LYS A 118 -0.48 -3.38 -10.43
N LEU A 119 -1.77 -3.17 -10.65
CA LEU A 119 -2.34 -3.26 -12.01
C LEU A 119 -1.71 -2.20 -12.92
N GLY A 120 -1.49 -0.98 -12.43
CA GLY A 120 -0.75 0.05 -13.16
C GLY A 120 0.69 -0.34 -13.47
N CYS A 121 1.41 -0.92 -12.50
CA CYS A 121 2.75 -1.46 -12.73
C CYS A 121 2.76 -2.57 -13.79
N PHE A 122 1.75 -3.44 -13.78
CA PHE A 122 1.59 -4.48 -14.78
C PHE A 122 1.43 -3.91 -16.19
N ILE A 123 0.56 -2.92 -16.37
CA ILE A 123 0.35 -2.27 -17.66
C ILE A 123 1.62 -1.53 -18.13
N ALA A 124 2.34 -0.88 -17.22
CA ALA A 124 3.57 -0.13 -17.54
C ALA A 124 4.80 -1.03 -17.74
N GLY A 125 4.75 -2.30 -17.32
CA GLY A 125 5.88 -3.22 -17.35
C GLY A 125 6.98 -2.85 -16.36
N CYS A 126 6.67 -2.16 -15.25
CA CYS A 126 7.62 -1.90 -14.17
C CYS A 126 7.43 -2.90 -13.02
N CYS A 127 8.41 -2.97 -12.10
CA CYS A 127 8.35 -3.89 -10.95
C CYS A 127 8.11 -5.37 -11.33
N TYR A 128 8.64 -5.78 -12.47
CA TYR A 128 8.43 -7.10 -13.08
C TYR A 128 9.07 -8.23 -12.27
N GLY A 129 8.59 -9.45 -12.51
CA GLY A 129 9.06 -10.67 -11.87
C GLY A 129 10.31 -11.26 -12.51
N ILE A 130 10.75 -12.37 -11.97
CA ILE A 130 11.86 -13.18 -12.50
C ILE A 130 11.53 -13.72 -13.91
N GLU A 131 12.57 -14.13 -14.65
CA GLU A 131 12.40 -14.87 -15.91
C GLU A 131 11.63 -16.17 -15.66
N TYR A 132 10.61 -16.42 -16.47
CA TYR A 132 9.71 -17.52 -16.28
C TYR A 132 9.05 -17.94 -17.58
N ASN A 133 9.27 -19.18 -18.03
CA ASN A 133 8.75 -19.73 -19.28
C ASN A 133 7.49 -20.58 -19.10
N GLY A 134 6.86 -20.55 -17.94
CA GLY A 134 5.67 -21.32 -17.63
C GLY A 134 4.36 -20.66 -18.07
N PRO A 135 3.20 -21.28 -17.71
CA PRO A 135 1.88 -20.75 -18.05
C PRO A 135 1.69 -19.34 -17.45
N PHE A 136 0.95 -18.48 -18.19
CA PHE A 136 0.70 -17.08 -17.83
C PHE A 136 1.94 -16.17 -17.80
N SER A 137 3.09 -16.60 -18.37
CA SER A 137 4.21 -15.68 -18.56
C SER A 137 3.83 -14.50 -19.46
N VAL A 138 4.44 -13.33 -19.20
CA VAL A 138 4.15 -12.09 -19.89
C VAL A 138 5.41 -11.52 -20.53
N ILE A 139 5.30 -11.09 -21.79
CA ILE A 139 6.38 -10.44 -22.53
C ILE A 139 6.03 -8.96 -22.72
N TYR A 140 6.91 -8.07 -22.31
CA TYR A 140 6.77 -6.62 -22.43
C TYR A 140 7.57 -6.10 -23.62
N ASN A 141 6.92 -5.88 -24.77
CA ASN A 141 7.60 -5.37 -25.97
C ASN A 141 7.80 -3.84 -25.95
N TYR A 142 6.98 -3.11 -25.19
CA TYR A 142 6.93 -1.64 -25.18
C TYR A 142 7.28 -1.00 -23.84
N SER A 143 7.72 -1.78 -22.84
CA SER A 143 8.14 -1.25 -21.54
C SER A 143 9.48 -0.54 -21.65
N LEU A 144 9.65 0.52 -20.85
CA LEU A 144 10.94 1.18 -20.65
C LEU A 144 11.78 0.50 -19.56
N SER A 145 11.18 -0.36 -18.73
CA SER A 145 11.82 -0.96 -17.55
C SER A 145 12.05 -2.45 -17.71
N ALA A 146 11.06 -3.19 -18.22
CA ALA A 146 11.17 -4.63 -18.40
C ALA A 146 12.05 -4.99 -19.62
N PRO A 147 12.82 -6.09 -19.55
CA PRO A 147 13.59 -6.58 -20.70
C PRO A 147 12.64 -6.98 -21.84
N LYS A 148 13.03 -6.60 -23.08
CA LYS A 148 12.26 -6.93 -24.27
C LYS A 148 12.41 -8.42 -24.62
N ASN A 149 11.36 -9.00 -25.22
CA ASN A 149 11.36 -10.39 -25.70
C ASN A 149 11.69 -11.45 -24.63
N THR A 150 11.59 -11.10 -23.36
CA THR A 150 11.87 -12.01 -22.24
C THR A 150 10.56 -12.38 -21.56
N PRO A 151 10.19 -13.67 -21.46
CA PRO A 151 9.02 -14.09 -20.71
C PRO A 151 9.29 -13.95 -19.21
N LEU A 152 8.38 -13.25 -18.52
CA LEU A 152 8.50 -12.89 -17.11
C LEU A 152 7.31 -13.38 -16.30
N PHE A 153 7.53 -13.70 -15.05
CA PHE A 153 6.47 -14.00 -14.09
C PHE A 153 5.62 -12.77 -13.81
N PRO A 154 4.28 -12.83 -13.92
CA PRO A 154 3.40 -11.68 -13.75
C PRO A 154 3.18 -11.32 -12.27
N ILE A 155 4.26 -11.07 -11.55
CA ILE A 155 4.24 -10.84 -10.10
C ILE A 155 3.31 -9.70 -9.70
N GLN A 156 3.18 -8.67 -10.55
CA GLN A 156 2.30 -7.53 -10.27
C GLN A 156 0.83 -7.95 -10.18
N LEU A 157 0.37 -8.86 -11.04
CA LEU A 157 -1.00 -9.40 -10.97
C LEU A 157 -1.19 -10.24 -9.72
N VAL A 158 -0.21 -11.07 -9.37
CA VAL A 158 -0.27 -11.89 -8.16
C VAL A 158 -0.32 -11.01 -6.92
N GLU A 159 0.55 -9.99 -6.82
CA GLU A 159 0.51 -9.01 -5.73
C GLU A 159 -0.87 -8.31 -5.68
N SER A 160 -1.41 -7.88 -6.82
CA SER A 160 -2.73 -7.23 -6.89
C SER A 160 -3.84 -8.13 -6.35
N ILE A 161 -3.88 -9.41 -6.74
CA ILE A 161 -4.89 -10.36 -6.27
C ILE A 161 -4.78 -10.58 -4.76
N PHE A 162 -3.59 -10.79 -4.21
CA PHE A 162 -3.43 -10.97 -2.77
C PHE A 162 -3.91 -9.75 -1.99
N PHE A 163 -3.56 -8.55 -2.44
CA PHE A 163 -3.93 -7.33 -1.73
C PHE A 163 -5.41 -6.97 -1.86
N ILE A 164 -6.08 -7.29 -2.98
CA ILE A 164 -7.53 -7.11 -3.07
C ILE A 164 -8.28 -8.10 -2.16
N ILE A 165 -7.78 -9.32 -1.98
CA ILE A 165 -8.35 -10.29 -1.04
C ILE A 165 -8.23 -9.77 0.40
N ILE A 166 -7.08 -9.21 0.78
CA ILE A 166 -6.89 -8.59 2.10
C ILE A 166 -7.86 -7.42 2.29
N PHE A 167 -8.01 -6.55 1.29
CA PHE A 167 -8.99 -5.46 1.31
C PHE A 167 -10.41 -5.99 1.53
N ILE A 168 -10.84 -7.01 0.78
CA ILE A 168 -12.16 -7.62 0.92
C ILE A 168 -12.37 -8.18 2.32
N TYR A 169 -11.36 -8.81 2.91
CA TYR A 169 -11.40 -9.29 4.28
C TYR A 169 -11.66 -8.13 5.26
N MET A 170 -10.88 -7.05 5.16
CA MET A 170 -10.99 -5.90 6.05
C MET A 170 -12.33 -5.19 5.90
N ILE A 171 -12.78 -4.94 4.67
CA ILE A 171 -14.06 -4.23 4.44
C ILE A 171 -15.26 -5.05 4.92
N ARG A 172 -15.23 -6.38 4.77
CA ARG A 172 -16.25 -7.28 5.33
C ARG A 172 -16.34 -7.17 6.85
N LYS A 173 -15.20 -7.06 7.54
CA LYS A 173 -15.15 -6.85 9.00
C LYS A 173 -15.76 -5.50 9.39
N HIS A 174 -15.49 -4.44 8.62
CA HIS A 174 -16.14 -3.15 8.82
C HIS A 174 -17.66 -3.21 8.59
N ILE A 175 -18.12 -3.85 7.51
CA ILE A 175 -19.56 -3.97 7.22
C ILE A 175 -20.29 -4.67 8.35
N LYS A 176 -19.71 -5.72 8.92
CA LYS A 176 -20.28 -6.48 10.03
C LYS A 176 -20.10 -5.82 11.41
N ASN A 177 -19.50 -4.65 11.52
CA ASN A 177 -19.12 -3.99 12.79
C ASN A 177 -18.17 -4.85 13.68
N GLU A 178 -17.37 -5.72 13.05
CA GLU A 178 -16.44 -6.63 13.72
C GLU A 178 -14.97 -6.22 13.56
N PHE A 179 -14.70 -4.99 13.10
CA PHE A 179 -13.32 -4.52 12.95
C PHE A 179 -12.77 -4.08 14.30
N ASP A 180 -11.83 -4.83 14.81
CA ASP A 180 -11.22 -4.72 16.13
C ASP A 180 -9.69 -4.78 16.07
N ASP A 181 -9.03 -4.71 17.24
CA ASP A 181 -7.56 -4.84 17.37
C ASP A 181 -7.06 -6.17 16.78
N LYS A 182 -7.84 -7.26 16.93
CA LYS A 182 -7.48 -8.56 16.37
C LYS A 182 -7.48 -8.51 14.83
N THR A 183 -8.51 -7.93 14.25
CA THR A 183 -8.61 -7.76 12.79
C THR A 183 -7.49 -6.87 12.27
N LEU A 184 -7.19 -5.77 12.97
CA LEU A 184 -6.08 -4.89 12.63
C LEU A 184 -4.74 -5.64 12.66
N GLY A 185 -4.44 -6.36 13.75
CA GLY A 185 -3.19 -7.13 13.88
C GLY A 185 -3.04 -8.20 12.80
N ILE A 186 -4.11 -8.96 12.51
CA ILE A 186 -4.12 -9.96 11.43
C ILE A 186 -3.86 -9.27 10.07
N SER A 187 -4.46 -8.11 9.82
CA SER A 187 -4.28 -7.40 8.54
C SER A 187 -2.84 -6.94 8.34
N PHE A 188 -2.16 -6.45 9.39
CA PHE A 188 -0.74 -6.13 9.34
C PHE A 188 0.12 -7.35 9.00
N ILE A 189 -0.16 -8.50 9.64
CA ILE A 189 0.55 -9.75 9.38
C ILE A 189 0.32 -10.21 7.93
N LEU A 190 -0.92 -10.20 7.44
CA LEU A 190 -1.25 -10.63 6.09
C LEU A 190 -0.57 -9.73 5.03
N CYS A 191 -0.62 -8.40 5.19
CA CYS A 191 0.05 -7.47 4.30
C CYS A 191 1.58 -7.68 4.30
N GLY A 192 2.18 -7.78 5.49
CA GLY A 192 3.61 -8.00 5.63
C GLY A 192 4.06 -9.34 5.06
N LEU A 193 3.36 -10.44 5.40
CA LEU A 193 3.70 -11.78 4.94
C LEU A 193 3.57 -11.91 3.42
N SER A 194 2.45 -11.43 2.85
CA SER A 194 2.26 -11.43 1.39
C SER A 194 3.38 -10.68 0.70
N LYS A 195 3.74 -9.50 1.20
CA LYS A 195 4.79 -8.69 0.63
C LYS A 195 6.18 -9.31 0.77
N PHE A 196 6.47 -9.90 1.92
CA PHE A 196 7.72 -10.60 2.19
C PHE A 196 7.94 -11.78 1.25
N LEU A 197 6.94 -12.64 1.09
CA LEU A 197 7.01 -13.83 0.26
C LEU A 197 7.05 -13.51 -1.23
N LEU A 198 6.19 -12.59 -1.69
CA LEU A 198 6.10 -12.24 -3.09
C LEU A 198 7.30 -11.43 -3.61
N ASP A 199 8.07 -10.78 -2.72
CA ASP A 199 9.28 -10.05 -3.12
C ASP A 199 10.37 -10.98 -3.67
N PHE A 200 10.44 -12.24 -3.24
CA PHE A 200 11.37 -13.23 -3.80
C PHE A 200 11.15 -13.52 -5.29
N LEU A 201 9.93 -13.33 -5.78
CA LEU A 201 9.57 -13.52 -7.19
C LEU A 201 9.81 -12.28 -8.06
N ARG A 202 10.40 -11.22 -7.50
CA ARG A 202 10.74 -9.99 -8.23
C ARG A 202 12.15 -10.05 -8.78
N MET A 203 12.35 -9.55 -10.01
CA MET A 203 13.68 -9.49 -10.61
C MET A 203 14.64 -8.63 -9.80
N SER A 204 14.16 -7.57 -9.16
CA SER A 204 14.98 -6.71 -8.28
C SER A 204 15.54 -7.44 -7.05
N HIS A 205 15.06 -8.63 -6.73
CA HIS A 205 15.52 -9.45 -5.61
C HIS A 205 16.64 -10.44 -6.00
N LYS A 206 16.84 -10.71 -7.30
CA LYS A 206 17.68 -11.82 -7.83
C LYS A 206 19.09 -11.90 -7.21
N ASN A 207 19.70 -10.77 -6.83
CA ASN A 207 21.06 -10.71 -6.30
C ASN A 207 21.14 -10.21 -4.85
N ILE A 208 20.03 -10.26 -4.12
CA ILE A 208 19.92 -9.71 -2.75
C ILE A 208 19.36 -10.80 -1.85
N ILE A 209 20.02 -11.08 -0.71
CA ILE A 209 19.56 -12.08 0.26
C ILE A 209 18.25 -11.62 0.92
N ILE A 210 18.22 -10.37 1.40
CA ILE A 210 17.03 -9.74 1.99
C ILE A 210 16.93 -8.31 1.46
N SER A 211 15.84 -7.98 0.81
CA SER A 211 15.60 -6.65 0.26
C SER A 211 15.11 -5.66 1.34
N LEU A 212 15.25 -4.37 1.07
CA LEU A 212 14.66 -3.33 1.93
C LEU A 212 13.14 -3.53 2.10
N ASN A 213 12.46 -3.97 1.04
CA ASN A 213 11.03 -4.29 1.08
C ASN A 213 10.72 -5.38 2.10
N GLN A 214 11.57 -6.41 2.19
CA GLN A 214 11.40 -7.49 3.14
C GLN A 214 11.67 -7.04 4.59
N TYR A 215 12.64 -6.17 4.83
CA TYR A 215 12.83 -5.59 6.18
C TYR A 215 11.59 -4.80 6.62
N ILE A 216 11.02 -3.97 5.75
CA ILE A 216 9.80 -3.23 6.06
C ILE A 216 8.62 -4.20 6.25
N SER A 217 8.54 -5.26 5.49
CA SER A 217 7.51 -6.30 5.63
C SER A 217 7.59 -7.01 6.97
N LEU A 218 8.80 -7.36 7.43
CA LEU A 218 9.03 -7.91 8.78
C LEU A 218 8.60 -6.94 9.87
N PHE A 219 8.87 -5.66 9.72
CA PHE A 219 8.42 -4.63 10.65
C PHE A 219 6.89 -4.60 10.77
N PHE A 220 6.14 -4.69 9.65
CA PHE A 220 4.68 -4.80 9.69
C PHE A 220 4.20 -6.09 10.37
N ILE A 221 4.85 -7.22 10.13
CA ILE A 221 4.52 -8.49 10.80
C ILE A 221 4.71 -8.36 12.32
N ILE A 222 5.82 -7.77 12.75
CA ILE A 222 6.13 -7.57 14.17
C ILE A 222 5.06 -6.65 14.82
N ILE A 223 4.69 -5.55 14.17
CA ILE A 223 3.61 -4.67 14.67
C ILE A 223 2.30 -5.46 14.82
N GLY A 224 1.93 -6.25 13.81
CA GLY A 224 0.72 -7.07 13.87
C GLY A 224 0.73 -8.05 15.02
N ILE A 225 1.86 -8.73 15.28
CA ILE A 225 2.03 -9.64 16.41
C ILE A 225 1.90 -8.91 17.76
N ILE A 226 2.54 -7.74 17.88
CA ILE A 226 2.45 -6.91 19.10
C ILE A 226 1.00 -6.52 19.38
N ILE A 227 0.25 -6.07 18.36
CA ILE A 227 -1.17 -5.72 18.50
C ILE A 227 -1.98 -6.93 19.01
N LEU A 228 -1.75 -8.13 18.46
CA LEU A 228 -2.45 -9.35 18.89
C LEU A 228 -2.13 -9.73 20.34
N ILE A 229 -0.87 -9.62 20.76
CA ILE A 229 -0.45 -9.91 22.14
C ILE A 229 -1.10 -8.92 23.12
N LEU A 230 -1.09 -7.62 22.79
CA LEU A 230 -1.71 -6.59 23.63
C LEU A 230 -3.22 -6.76 23.71
N ASN A 231 -3.88 -7.13 22.63
CA ASN A 231 -5.32 -7.42 22.63
C ASN A 231 -5.67 -8.62 23.51
N LYS A 232 -4.87 -9.69 23.44
CA LYS A 232 -5.06 -10.87 24.32
C LYS A 232 -4.93 -10.51 25.80
N ARG A 233 -3.94 -9.69 26.18
CA ARG A 233 -3.78 -9.25 27.58
C ARG A 233 -4.99 -8.48 28.10
N LYS A 234 -5.55 -7.55 27.30
CA LYS A 234 -6.77 -6.81 27.68
C LYS A 234 -7.95 -7.74 27.97
N SER A 235 -8.12 -8.80 27.18
CA SER A 235 -9.22 -9.76 27.38
C SER A 235 -9.07 -10.60 28.64
N PHE A 236 -7.88 -10.74 29.23
CA PHE A 236 -7.64 -11.43 30.50
C PHE A 236 -7.84 -10.52 31.72
N THR A 237 -7.61 -9.21 31.58
CA THR A 237 -7.77 -8.25 32.69
C THR A 237 -9.21 -7.75 32.89
N THR A 238 -10.09 -8.03 31.93
CA THR A 238 -11.53 -7.67 31.97
C THR A 238 -12.44 -8.85 32.33
N LYS A 239 -11.89 -10.01 32.66
CA LYS A 239 -12.56 -11.16 33.26
C LYS A 239 -12.20 -11.26 34.74
#